data_d549810900b3036933bc67ed3c7979bf
#
_entry.id   d549810900b3036933bc67ed3c7979bf
#
_cell.length_a   1.000
_cell.length_b   1.000
_cell.length_c   1.000
_cell.angle_alpha   90.00
_cell.angle_beta   90.00
_cell.angle_gamma   90.00
#
_symmetry.space_group_name_H-M   'P 1'
#
loop_
_entity.id
_entity.type
_entity.pdbx_description
1 polymer ?
#
loop_
_entity_poly.entity_id
_entity_poly.type
_entity_poly.pdbx_seq_one_letter_code
_entity_poly.pdbx_strand_id
1 'polypeptide(L)'
;MKKRALLLVATALLLMCLAIPASAENAQYATTELFLEYLDEEGYYYTYKGVDGDAYERLEMAFEGDAFEPDVQLYFTENEDRCSLRVWDVIEYDEPMQPVILGVVNSLNSQYMFAKWTAEEECSVTLAMDVLLRPSDDMSEILIDAVKRMASIADSGYPELAPYAKAD
;
A
#
# COMPACT_ATOMS: atom_id res chain seq x y z
N MET A 1 12.81 -42.84 25.29
CA MET A 1 12.90 -42.08 24.05
C MET A 1 11.72 -41.13 23.81
N LYS A 2 10.48 -41.39 24.31
CA LYS A 2 9.29 -40.52 24.06
C LYS A 2 9.29 -39.17 24.81
N LYS A 3 10.00 -39.03 25.94
CA LYS A 3 10.06 -37.76 26.71
C LYS A 3 10.99 -36.68 26.12
N ARG A 4 11.98 -37.08 25.30
CA ARG A 4 12.91 -36.10 24.65
C ARG A 4 12.31 -35.47 23.38
N ALA A 5 11.41 -36.18 22.70
CA ALA A 5 10.72 -35.65 21.52
C ALA A 5 9.67 -34.57 21.90
N LEU A 6 9.03 -34.72 23.07
CA LEU A 6 8.03 -33.76 23.55
C LEU A 6 8.67 -32.42 23.97
N LEU A 7 9.90 -32.45 24.47
CA LEU A 7 10.62 -31.22 24.87
C LEU A 7 11.10 -30.40 23.66
N LEU A 8 11.47 -31.05 22.55
CA LEU A 8 11.89 -30.39 21.31
C LEU A 8 10.73 -29.74 20.57
N VAL A 9 9.54 -30.31 20.63
CA VAL A 9 8.33 -29.71 20.02
C VAL A 9 7.86 -28.48 20.81
N ALA A 10 7.95 -28.54 22.16
CA ALA A 10 7.59 -27.39 22.99
C ALA A 10 8.55 -26.22 22.85
N THR A 11 9.85 -26.44 22.63
CA THR A 11 10.84 -25.41 22.37
C THR A 11 10.71 -24.81 20.95
N ALA A 12 10.30 -25.61 19.96
CA ALA A 12 10.04 -25.09 18.60
C ALA A 12 8.79 -24.21 18.54
N LEU A 13 7.74 -24.53 19.32
CA LEU A 13 6.55 -23.69 19.42
C LEU A 13 6.80 -22.38 20.18
N LEU A 14 7.75 -22.36 21.12
CA LEU A 14 8.06 -21.15 21.90
C LEU A 14 8.97 -20.17 21.13
N LEU A 15 9.67 -20.62 20.10
CA LEU A 15 10.50 -19.73 19.24
C LEU A 15 9.72 -19.08 18.10
N MET A 16 8.49 -19.52 17.82
CA MET A 16 7.62 -18.90 16.80
C MET A 16 6.87 -17.66 17.30
N CYS A 17 6.93 -17.32 18.58
CA CYS A 17 6.21 -16.19 19.17
C CYS A 17 7.05 -14.93 19.42
N LEU A 18 8.25 -14.80 18.83
CA LEU A 18 9.11 -13.63 18.98
C LEU A 18 9.47 -12.97 17.64
N ALA A 19 8.56 -12.97 16.67
CA ALA A 19 8.55 -11.91 15.70
C ALA A 19 7.79 -10.74 16.36
N ILE A 20 8.50 -9.94 17.14
CA ILE A 20 8.01 -8.60 17.55
C ILE A 20 7.83 -7.85 16.24
N PRO A 21 6.60 -7.41 15.88
CA PRO A 21 6.43 -6.52 14.76
C PRO A 21 7.37 -5.33 14.96
N ALA A 22 7.96 -4.81 13.90
CA ALA A 22 8.72 -3.56 13.92
C ALA A 22 7.72 -2.47 14.24
N SER A 23 7.58 -2.19 15.53
CA SER A 23 6.44 -1.56 16.15
C SER A 23 6.38 -0.05 15.89
N ALA A 24 5.21 0.50 16.10
CA ALA A 24 4.84 1.90 16.21
C ALA A 24 5.86 2.79 17.00
N GLU A 25 6.64 2.20 17.88
CA GLU A 25 7.69 2.89 18.68
C GLU A 25 8.74 3.66 17.84
N ASN A 26 8.80 3.45 16.51
CA ASN A 26 9.75 4.15 15.63
C ASN A 26 9.07 5.19 14.73
N ALA A 27 7.75 5.38 14.81
CA ALA A 27 7.07 6.40 14.04
C ALA A 27 7.52 7.80 14.47
N GLN A 28 7.72 8.68 13.50
CA GLN A 28 8.12 10.07 13.76
C GLN A 28 6.91 11.00 13.84
N TYR A 29 5.82 10.68 13.11
CA TYR A 29 4.61 11.48 13.08
C TYR A 29 3.50 10.79 13.89
N ALA A 30 2.74 11.56 14.66
CA ALA A 30 1.69 11.03 15.53
C ALA A 30 0.57 10.33 14.73
N THR A 31 0.24 10.83 13.53
CA THR A 31 -0.74 10.18 12.64
C THR A 31 -0.26 8.83 12.11
N THR A 32 1.05 8.67 11.89
CA THR A 32 1.64 7.39 11.51
C THR A 32 1.65 6.44 12.71
N GLU A 33 2.03 6.91 13.91
CA GLU A 33 2.05 6.12 15.14
C GLU A 33 0.67 5.50 15.41
N LEU A 34 -0.40 6.32 15.40
CA LEU A 34 -1.78 5.86 15.58
C LEU A 34 -2.19 4.81 14.54
N PHE A 35 -1.80 5.01 13.29
CA PHE A 35 -2.12 4.05 12.23
C PHE A 35 -1.36 2.74 12.38
N LEU A 36 -0.08 2.77 12.75
CA LEU A 36 0.71 1.56 13.01
C LEU A 36 0.16 0.77 14.20
N GLU A 37 -0.21 1.45 15.31
CA GLU A 37 -0.87 0.83 16.46
C GLU A 37 -2.15 0.12 16.04
N TYR A 38 -3.00 0.78 15.25
CA TYR A 38 -4.22 0.19 14.73
C TYR A 38 -3.95 -1.04 13.85
N LEU A 39 -2.95 -0.96 12.95
CA LEU A 39 -2.59 -2.10 12.09
C LEU A 39 -2.10 -3.30 12.90
N ASP A 40 -1.31 -3.06 13.95
CA ASP A 40 -0.82 -4.09 14.86
C ASP A 40 -1.97 -4.73 15.67
N GLU A 41 -2.89 -3.92 16.21
CA GLU A 41 -4.06 -4.39 16.96
C GLU A 41 -5.01 -5.26 16.11
N GLU A 42 -5.24 -4.85 14.87
CA GLU A 42 -6.11 -5.56 13.92
C GLU A 42 -5.40 -6.71 13.18
N GLY A 43 -4.07 -6.84 13.34
CA GLY A 43 -3.27 -7.91 12.76
C GLY A 43 -3.01 -7.78 11.25
N TYR A 44 -2.93 -6.55 10.74
CA TYR A 44 -2.56 -6.29 9.35
C TYR A 44 -1.07 -6.46 9.13
N TYR A 45 -0.69 -6.97 7.95
CA TYR A 45 0.70 -7.03 7.52
C TYR A 45 1.07 -5.75 6.77
N TYR A 46 2.20 -5.16 7.14
CA TYR A 46 2.77 -3.97 6.51
C TYR A 46 4.30 -3.97 6.60
N THR A 47 4.94 -3.13 5.80
CA THR A 47 6.36 -2.84 5.90
C THR A 47 6.56 -1.35 6.19
N TYR A 48 7.04 -1.03 7.38
CA TYR A 48 7.40 0.34 7.73
C TYR A 48 8.78 0.68 7.16
N LYS A 49 8.90 1.80 6.44
CA LYS A 49 10.12 2.25 5.76
C LYS A 49 10.81 3.42 6.48
N GLY A 50 10.17 4.03 7.46
CA GLY A 50 10.67 5.23 8.12
C GLY A 50 10.50 6.50 7.29
N VAL A 51 11.18 7.57 7.72
CA VAL A 51 11.18 8.86 7.03
C VAL A 51 12.28 8.86 5.96
N ASP A 52 11.93 9.24 4.74
CA ASP A 52 12.88 9.45 3.65
C ASP A 52 13.36 10.92 3.59
N GLY A 53 14.31 11.19 2.66
CA GLY A 53 14.90 12.52 2.51
C GLY A 53 13.92 13.64 2.12
N ASP A 54 12.70 13.29 1.69
CA ASP A 54 11.65 14.21 1.27
C ASP A 54 10.65 14.52 2.40
N ALA A 55 10.97 14.15 3.64
CA ALA A 55 10.15 14.34 4.84
C ALA A 55 8.78 13.61 4.79
N TYR A 56 8.70 12.51 4.04
CA TYR A 56 7.56 11.60 4.09
C TYR A 56 7.89 10.39 4.95
N GLU A 57 7.01 10.05 5.86
CA GLU A 57 7.06 8.78 6.56
C GLU A 57 6.28 7.74 5.77
N ARG A 58 6.92 6.59 5.47
CA ARG A 58 6.41 5.64 4.47
C ARG A 58 6.07 4.29 5.04
N LEU A 59 4.96 3.76 4.55
CA LEU A 59 4.50 2.39 4.73
C LEU A 59 4.25 1.73 3.37
N GLU A 60 4.32 0.41 3.33
CA GLU A 60 3.90 -0.43 2.21
C GLU A 60 2.97 -1.54 2.70
N MET A 61 1.88 -1.77 1.97
CA MET A 61 0.92 -2.83 2.22
C MET A 61 0.61 -3.56 0.92
N ALA A 62 1.01 -4.85 0.84
CA ALA A 62 0.74 -5.70 -0.31
C ALA A 62 -0.61 -6.42 -0.15
N PHE A 63 -1.33 -6.57 -1.25
CA PHE A 63 -2.63 -7.23 -1.29
C PHE A 63 -2.65 -8.32 -2.37
N GLU A 64 -3.34 -9.41 -2.08
CA GLU A 64 -3.71 -10.39 -3.10
C GLU A 64 -4.90 -9.85 -3.90
N GLY A 65 -4.86 -10.01 -5.22
CA GLY A 65 -5.95 -9.67 -6.14
C GLY A 65 -6.18 -10.76 -7.17
N ASP A 66 -7.27 -10.67 -7.91
CA ASP A 66 -7.65 -11.67 -8.93
C ASP A 66 -6.88 -11.47 -10.25
N ALA A 67 -6.60 -10.23 -10.61
CA ALA A 67 -5.94 -9.84 -11.87
C ALA A 67 -4.58 -9.16 -11.63
N PHE A 68 -4.38 -8.54 -10.49
CA PHE A 68 -3.20 -7.78 -10.13
C PHE A 68 -2.96 -7.87 -8.63
N GLU A 69 -1.70 -7.97 -8.20
CA GLU A 69 -1.29 -7.95 -6.78
C GLU A 69 -0.79 -6.53 -6.41
N PRO A 70 -1.68 -5.64 -5.93
CA PRO A 70 -1.29 -4.27 -5.68
C PRO A 70 -0.42 -4.12 -4.43
N ASP A 71 0.68 -3.37 -4.56
CA ASP A 71 1.46 -2.85 -3.44
C ASP A 71 1.09 -1.39 -3.22
N VAL A 72 0.33 -1.12 -2.16
CA VAL A 72 -0.13 0.22 -1.82
C VAL A 72 0.91 0.88 -0.93
N GLN A 73 1.54 1.94 -1.44
CA GLN A 73 2.48 2.76 -0.70
C GLN A 73 1.77 3.97 -0.09
N LEU A 74 2.02 4.18 1.20
CA LEU A 74 1.46 5.26 2.00
C LEU A 74 2.57 6.27 2.32
N TYR A 75 2.30 7.55 2.13
CA TYR A 75 3.21 8.66 2.36
C TYR A 75 2.54 9.65 3.32
N PHE A 76 2.92 9.62 4.58
CA PHE A 76 2.47 10.57 5.59
C PHE A 76 3.30 11.85 5.51
N THR A 77 2.65 13.00 5.51
CA THR A 77 3.31 14.31 5.43
C THR A 77 3.79 14.80 6.79
N GLU A 78 4.88 15.57 6.83
CA GLU A 78 5.44 16.14 8.06
C GLU A 78 4.43 17.01 8.86
N ASN A 79 3.53 17.70 8.17
CA ASN A 79 2.49 18.52 8.81
C ASN A 79 1.26 17.70 9.24
N GLU A 80 1.28 16.38 9.06
CA GLU A 80 0.27 15.43 9.53
C GLU A 80 -1.17 15.69 9.04
N ASP A 81 -1.33 16.46 7.96
CA ASP A 81 -2.65 16.82 7.41
C ASP A 81 -3.13 15.90 6.30
N ARG A 82 -2.25 15.00 5.81
CA ARG A 82 -2.53 14.15 4.66
C ARG A 82 -1.69 12.86 4.68
N CYS A 83 -2.32 11.78 4.21
CA CYS A 83 -1.63 10.58 3.72
C CYS A 83 -1.89 10.43 2.23
N SER A 84 -0.83 10.35 1.43
CA SER A 84 -0.91 10.07 -0.01
C SER A 84 -0.74 8.57 -0.24
N LEU A 85 -1.71 7.95 -0.92
CA LEU A 85 -1.69 6.54 -1.32
C LEU A 85 -1.27 6.44 -2.78
N ARG A 86 -0.35 5.52 -3.09
CA ARG A 86 0.13 5.26 -4.45
C ARG A 86 0.21 3.75 -4.71
N VAL A 87 -0.21 3.34 -5.91
CA VAL A 87 0.21 2.08 -6.53
C VAL A 87 0.99 2.49 -7.76
N TRP A 88 2.31 2.39 -7.64
CA TRP A 88 3.24 2.77 -8.69
C TRP A 88 3.32 1.69 -9.76
N ASP A 89 3.61 2.10 -10.97
CA ASP A 89 3.99 1.22 -12.09
C ASP A 89 3.04 0.02 -12.28
N VAL A 90 1.71 0.29 -12.22
CA VAL A 90 0.67 -0.74 -12.45
C VAL A 90 0.91 -1.45 -13.78
N ILE A 91 1.33 -0.70 -14.81
CA ILE A 91 1.97 -1.21 -16.02
C ILE A 91 3.08 -0.25 -16.46
N GLU A 92 4.10 -0.78 -17.12
CA GLU A 92 4.99 -0.02 -18.01
C GLU A 92 4.53 -0.23 -19.45
N TYR A 93 4.72 0.76 -20.32
CA TYR A 93 4.34 0.70 -21.74
C TYR A 93 5.38 1.36 -22.64
N ASP A 94 5.35 1.06 -23.93
CA ASP A 94 6.24 1.70 -24.91
C ASP A 94 5.76 3.12 -25.25
N GLU A 95 6.66 4.09 -25.38
CA GLU A 95 6.36 5.52 -25.63
C GLU A 95 5.34 5.76 -26.77
N PRO A 96 5.34 5.06 -27.92
CA PRO A 96 4.34 5.23 -28.95
C PRO A 96 2.90 4.90 -28.53
N MET A 97 2.73 4.16 -27.41
CA MET A 97 1.42 3.80 -26.87
C MET A 97 0.81 4.89 -25.99
N GLN A 98 1.56 5.93 -25.62
CA GLN A 98 1.08 6.97 -24.71
C GLN A 98 -0.27 7.60 -25.10
N PRO A 99 -0.58 7.91 -26.39
CA PRO A 99 -1.91 8.44 -26.74
C PRO A 99 -3.05 7.46 -26.48
N VAL A 100 -2.80 6.15 -26.63
CA VAL A 100 -3.78 5.10 -26.34
C VAL A 100 -3.98 4.97 -24.84
N ILE A 101 -2.88 4.92 -24.06
CA ILE A 101 -2.89 4.85 -22.61
C ILE A 101 -3.63 6.04 -22.00
N LEU A 102 -3.43 7.25 -22.49
CA LEU A 102 -4.19 8.43 -22.04
C LEU A 102 -5.70 8.25 -22.23
N GLY A 103 -6.12 7.59 -23.31
CA GLY A 103 -7.53 7.25 -23.55
C GLY A 103 -8.06 6.24 -22.53
N VAL A 104 -7.30 5.18 -22.24
CA VAL A 104 -7.64 4.14 -21.24
C VAL A 104 -7.72 4.76 -19.84
N VAL A 105 -6.69 5.50 -19.44
CA VAL A 105 -6.61 6.20 -18.15
C VAL A 105 -7.81 7.16 -17.96
N ASN A 106 -8.18 7.91 -19.00
CA ASN A 106 -9.35 8.79 -18.93
C ASN A 106 -10.67 7.99 -18.78
N SER A 107 -10.78 6.83 -19.44
CA SER A 107 -11.93 5.92 -19.27
C SER A 107 -12.01 5.39 -17.84
N LEU A 108 -10.90 4.90 -17.29
CA LEU A 108 -10.81 4.44 -15.90
C LEU A 108 -11.18 5.56 -14.91
N ASN A 109 -10.66 6.77 -15.11
CA ASN A 109 -10.97 7.93 -14.27
C ASN A 109 -12.46 8.32 -14.30
N SER A 110 -13.20 7.96 -15.34
CA SER A 110 -14.65 8.17 -15.39
C SER A 110 -15.45 7.16 -14.57
N GLN A 111 -14.85 6.03 -14.23
CA GLN A 111 -15.48 4.95 -13.46
C GLN A 111 -15.24 5.10 -11.95
N TYR A 112 -14.11 5.68 -11.55
CA TYR A 112 -13.69 5.79 -10.14
C TYR A 112 -13.65 7.25 -9.67
N MET A 113 -14.30 7.53 -8.54
CA MET A 113 -14.45 8.92 -8.03
C MET A 113 -13.32 9.36 -7.11
N PHE A 114 -12.71 8.44 -6.35
CA PHE A 114 -11.79 8.78 -5.26
C PHE A 114 -10.31 8.60 -5.61
N ALA A 115 -10.01 7.72 -6.55
CA ALA A 115 -8.66 7.49 -7.03
C ALA A 115 -8.49 8.01 -8.46
N LYS A 116 -7.27 8.35 -8.82
CA LYS A 116 -6.91 8.84 -10.14
C LYS A 116 -5.82 7.99 -10.75
N TRP A 117 -6.07 7.53 -11.95
CA TRP A 117 -5.09 6.93 -12.82
C TRP A 117 -4.32 8.02 -13.56
N THR A 118 -3.00 7.90 -13.61
CA THR A 118 -2.10 8.84 -14.27
C THR A 118 -1.15 8.09 -15.19
N ALA A 119 -1.00 8.56 -16.41
CA ALA A 119 0.09 8.12 -17.29
C ALA A 119 1.29 9.04 -17.05
N GLU A 120 2.36 8.48 -16.51
CA GLU A 120 3.55 9.21 -16.11
C GLU A 120 4.49 9.48 -17.31
N GLU A 121 5.41 10.44 -17.17
CA GLU A 121 6.37 10.78 -18.22
C GLU A 121 7.34 9.62 -18.52
N GLU A 122 7.60 8.77 -17.53
CA GLU A 122 8.47 7.58 -17.62
C GLU A 122 7.81 6.39 -18.33
N CYS A 123 6.65 6.61 -18.97
CA CYS A 123 5.88 5.56 -19.65
C CYS A 123 5.39 4.46 -18.71
N SER A 124 4.95 4.83 -17.53
CA SER A 124 4.24 3.96 -16.61
C SER A 124 2.85 4.50 -16.27
N VAL A 125 2.02 3.66 -15.66
CA VAL A 125 0.69 4.04 -15.15
C VAL A 125 0.67 3.89 -13.65
N THR A 126 0.32 4.98 -12.96
CA THR A 126 0.19 5.05 -11.49
C THR A 126 -1.26 5.25 -11.09
N LEU A 127 -1.68 4.64 -9.98
CA LEU A 127 -2.93 4.94 -9.31
C LEU A 127 -2.64 5.76 -8.05
N ALA A 128 -3.35 6.87 -7.85
CA ALA A 128 -3.15 7.82 -6.77
C ALA A 128 -4.45 8.17 -6.04
N MET A 129 -4.37 8.33 -4.72
CA MET A 129 -5.43 8.84 -3.86
C MET A 129 -4.81 9.62 -2.70
N ASP A 130 -5.42 10.74 -2.30
CA ASP A 130 -5.03 11.46 -1.10
C ASP A 130 -6.15 11.37 -0.05
N VAL A 131 -5.76 11.08 1.19
CA VAL A 131 -6.65 11.06 2.35
C VAL A 131 -6.26 12.22 3.25
N LEU A 132 -7.20 13.11 3.54
CA LEU A 132 -6.99 14.18 4.51
C LEU A 132 -7.01 13.60 5.92
N LEU A 133 -5.97 13.91 6.69
CA LEU A 133 -5.83 13.52 8.08
C LEU A 133 -6.09 14.70 9.00
N ARG A 134 -6.33 14.41 10.27
CA ARG A 134 -6.44 15.40 11.34
C ARG A 134 -5.61 14.89 12.52
N PRO A 135 -4.54 15.57 12.87
CA PRO A 135 -3.64 15.11 13.95
C PRO A 135 -4.32 14.92 15.31
N SER A 136 -5.48 15.57 15.53
CA SER A 136 -6.26 15.46 16.77
C SER A 136 -7.24 14.28 16.78
N ASP A 137 -7.45 13.62 15.65
CA ASP A 137 -8.49 12.59 15.47
C ASP A 137 -7.81 11.29 15.03
N ASP A 138 -8.22 10.17 15.63
CA ASP A 138 -7.86 8.86 15.10
C ASP A 138 -8.62 8.59 13.80
N MET A 139 -7.88 8.57 12.70
CA MET A 139 -8.41 8.36 11.35
C MET A 139 -8.09 6.96 10.80
N SER A 140 -7.59 6.05 11.63
CA SER A 140 -7.04 4.76 11.21
C SER A 140 -8.03 3.88 10.46
N GLU A 141 -9.29 3.79 10.93
CA GLU A 141 -10.35 3.05 10.22
C GLU A 141 -10.63 3.62 8.83
N ILE A 142 -10.67 4.95 8.70
CA ILE A 142 -10.91 5.62 7.41
C ILE A 142 -9.72 5.38 6.47
N LEU A 143 -8.51 5.44 7.01
CA LEU A 143 -7.30 5.25 6.22
C LEU A 143 -7.17 3.80 5.71
N ILE A 144 -7.41 2.79 6.55
CA ILE A 144 -7.38 1.39 6.10
C ILE A 144 -8.48 1.08 5.07
N ASP A 145 -9.66 1.69 5.20
CA ASP A 145 -10.72 1.55 4.19
C ASP A 145 -10.32 2.19 2.86
N ALA A 146 -9.60 3.32 2.89
CA ALA A 146 -9.05 3.96 1.69
C ALA A 146 -7.97 3.07 1.04
N VAL A 147 -7.08 2.47 1.84
CA VAL A 147 -6.03 1.54 1.36
C VAL A 147 -6.65 0.31 0.67
N LYS A 148 -7.62 -0.35 1.31
CA LYS A 148 -8.34 -1.50 0.74
C LYS A 148 -9.07 -1.12 -0.56
N ARG A 149 -9.70 0.04 -0.58
CA ARG A 149 -10.37 0.57 -1.78
C ARG A 149 -9.37 0.82 -2.90
N MET A 150 -8.21 1.38 -2.59
CA MET A 150 -7.13 1.63 -3.54
C MET A 150 -6.66 0.31 -4.18
N ALA A 151 -6.39 -0.71 -3.36
CA ALA A 151 -6.02 -2.04 -3.82
C ALA A 151 -7.09 -2.66 -4.73
N SER A 152 -8.37 -2.59 -4.33
CA SER A 152 -9.49 -3.10 -5.13
C SER A 152 -9.66 -2.36 -6.47
N ILE A 153 -9.43 -1.04 -6.50
CA ILE A 153 -9.48 -0.25 -7.76
C ILE A 153 -8.32 -0.64 -8.68
N ALA A 154 -7.11 -0.85 -8.12
CA ALA A 154 -5.95 -1.26 -8.90
C ALA A 154 -6.18 -2.63 -9.55
N ASP A 155 -6.63 -3.63 -8.79
CA ASP A 155 -6.96 -4.96 -9.28
C ASP A 155 -8.07 -4.93 -10.35
N SER A 156 -9.16 -4.20 -10.09
CA SER A 156 -10.31 -4.11 -11.01
C SER A 156 -9.99 -3.33 -12.29
N GLY A 157 -9.09 -2.36 -12.25
CA GLY A 157 -8.70 -1.54 -13.40
C GLY A 157 -7.60 -2.16 -14.25
N TYR A 158 -6.79 -3.04 -13.66
CA TYR A 158 -5.65 -3.68 -14.33
C TYR A 158 -6.01 -4.37 -15.66
N PRO A 159 -7.13 -5.12 -15.79
CA PRO A 159 -7.49 -5.78 -17.04
C PRO A 159 -7.67 -4.85 -18.24
N GLU A 160 -8.01 -3.58 -18.02
CA GLU A 160 -8.10 -2.59 -19.10
C GLU A 160 -6.72 -2.09 -19.54
N LEU A 161 -5.72 -2.14 -18.67
CA LEU A 161 -4.35 -1.69 -18.92
C LEU A 161 -3.43 -2.83 -19.42
N ALA A 162 -3.60 -4.03 -18.90
CA ALA A 162 -2.76 -5.19 -19.17
C ALA A 162 -2.47 -5.48 -20.66
N PRO A 163 -3.43 -5.28 -21.62
CA PRO A 163 -3.17 -5.49 -23.05
C PRO A 163 -2.10 -4.56 -23.64
N TYR A 164 -1.75 -3.49 -22.94
CA TYR A 164 -0.78 -2.48 -23.37
C TYR A 164 0.52 -2.52 -22.59
N ALA A 165 0.61 -3.42 -21.62
CA ALA A 165 1.83 -3.59 -20.85
C ALA A 165 2.99 -4.03 -21.75
N LYS A 166 4.17 -3.45 -21.50
CA LYS A 166 5.40 -3.81 -22.17
C LYS A 166 5.71 -5.30 -21.90
N ALA A 167 6.09 -6.02 -22.94
CA ALA A 167 6.53 -7.40 -22.77
C ALA A 167 7.91 -7.45 -22.12
N ASP A 168 8.09 -8.33 -21.14
CA ASP A 168 9.37 -8.63 -20.48
C ASP A 168 10.43 -9.15 -21.46
#